data_5cf3e9f9c1e0b63bcc783b8e0960d174
#
_entry.id   5cf3e9f9c1e0b63bcc783b8e0960d174
#
_cell.length_a   1.000
_cell.length_b   1.000
_cell.length_c   1.000
_cell.angle_alpha   90.00
_cell.angle_beta   90.00
_cell.angle_gamma   90.00
#
_symmetry.space_group_name_H-M   'P 1'
#
loop_
_entity.id
_entity.type
_entity.pdbx_description
1 polymer ?
#
loop_
_entity_poly.entity_id
_entity_poly.type
_entity_poly.pdbx_seq_one_letter_code
_entity_poly.pdbx_strand_id
1 'polypeptide(L)'
;MTLAEKFTRLKTSVGGNREKMHFEDTFGMPKEEQAHITRPGRANARILAELEFALHLSEAENGKYDAALEEALDYLLEKQQTEGVLTDQACEEAEEILEPIAEEAKSYELILAAHAHIDMNWMWSFNETVSIVLATFRSILNIMDQYPEFCFSQSQASVYKIVEEYDPELMERIKARIAEGRWEVTASAWVETDKNMPSGESLLRHIQYTREYLSKVWGVKDFDLDFSPDTFGHSANVPEIDQFGGVKYFYHCRGNAR
;
A
#
# COMPACT_ATOMS: atom_id res chain seq x y z
N MET A 1 21.65 16.14 -21.39
CA MET A 1 20.77 15.81 -20.24
C MET A 1 20.97 14.35 -19.90
N THR A 2 21.04 14.03 -18.62
CA THR A 2 21.01 12.63 -18.17
C THR A 2 19.61 12.04 -18.38
N LEU A 3 19.48 10.71 -18.35
CA LEU A 3 18.16 10.06 -18.43
C LEU A 3 17.20 10.54 -17.33
N ALA A 4 17.69 10.67 -16.11
CA ALA A 4 16.91 11.20 -14.98
C ALA A 4 16.43 12.64 -15.17
N GLU A 5 17.26 13.51 -15.77
CA GLU A 5 16.88 14.88 -16.12
C GLU A 5 15.83 14.90 -17.25
N LYS A 6 15.97 14.04 -18.27
CA LYS A 6 14.98 13.89 -19.35
C LYS A 6 13.64 13.43 -18.78
N PHE A 7 13.64 12.41 -17.93
CA PHE A 7 12.44 11.89 -17.28
C PHE A 7 11.77 12.94 -16.39
N THR A 8 12.53 13.65 -15.56
CA THR A 8 11.98 14.72 -14.71
C THR A 8 11.34 15.82 -15.55
N ARG A 9 11.97 16.21 -16.67
CA ARG A 9 11.41 17.18 -17.60
C ARG A 9 10.10 16.68 -18.21
N LEU A 10 10.04 15.43 -18.65
CA LEU A 10 8.84 14.81 -19.22
C LEU A 10 7.72 14.77 -18.15
N LYS A 11 7.99 14.25 -16.97
CA LYS A 11 7.05 14.14 -15.85
C LYS A 11 6.44 15.50 -15.48
N THR A 12 7.26 16.54 -15.50
CA THR A 12 6.81 17.92 -15.22
C THR A 12 5.95 18.49 -16.36
N SER A 13 6.28 18.18 -17.63
CA SER A 13 5.61 18.74 -18.79
C SER A 13 4.24 18.08 -19.09
N VAL A 14 4.01 16.86 -18.65
CA VAL A 14 2.76 16.10 -18.86
C VAL A 14 1.55 16.73 -18.12
N GLY A 15 1.76 17.83 -17.39
CA GLY A 15 0.69 18.56 -16.69
C GLY A 15 -0.48 19.05 -17.56
N GLY A 16 -0.33 19.14 -18.88
CA GLY A 16 -1.40 19.57 -19.81
C GLY A 16 -2.45 18.51 -20.12
N ASN A 17 -2.08 17.22 -20.05
CA ASN A 17 -2.99 16.10 -20.37
C ASN A 17 -3.52 15.45 -19.08
N ARG A 18 -4.34 16.20 -18.33
CA ARG A 18 -4.85 15.78 -17.03
C ARG A 18 -6.37 15.61 -17.06
N GLU A 19 -6.81 14.49 -16.52
CA GLU A 19 -8.22 14.19 -16.28
C GLU A 19 -8.66 14.74 -14.93
N LYS A 20 -9.92 15.13 -14.80
CA LYS A 20 -10.49 15.44 -13.49
C LYS A 20 -10.55 14.17 -12.63
N MET A 21 -10.11 14.28 -11.40
CA MET A 21 -10.26 13.17 -10.45
C MET A 21 -11.74 12.94 -10.13
N HIS A 22 -12.12 11.67 -9.98
CA HIS A 22 -13.45 11.30 -9.52
C HIS A 22 -13.62 11.60 -8.02
N PHE A 23 -14.86 11.72 -7.58
CA PHE A 23 -15.19 12.01 -6.17
C PHE A 23 -14.52 11.04 -5.18
N GLU A 24 -14.42 9.77 -5.55
CA GLU A 24 -13.79 8.72 -4.75
C GLU A 24 -12.30 9.00 -4.48
N ASP A 25 -11.60 9.60 -5.45
CA ASP A 25 -10.17 9.96 -5.34
C ASP A 25 -9.95 11.25 -4.52
N THR A 26 -11.02 12.01 -4.27
CA THR A 26 -10.97 13.30 -3.56
C THR A 26 -11.78 13.30 -2.27
N PHE A 27 -12.13 12.12 -1.77
CA PHE A 27 -12.93 11.95 -0.56
C PHE A 27 -12.31 12.69 0.64
N GLY A 28 -13.13 13.48 1.31
CA GLY A 28 -12.71 14.32 2.44
C GLY A 28 -12.10 15.67 2.09
N MET A 29 -11.90 15.99 0.82
CA MET A 29 -11.44 17.32 0.40
C MET A 29 -12.60 18.33 0.29
N PRO A 30 -12.37 19.62 0.53
CA PRO A 30 -13.36 20.66 0.26
C PRO A 30 -13.80 20.67 -1.20
N LYS A 31 -15.09 20.87 -1.46
CA LYS A 31 -15.65 20.84 -2.84
C LYS A 31 -14.98 21.83 -3.79
N GLU A 32 -14.55 22.98 -3.26
CA GLU A 32 -13.87 24.03 -4.03
C GLU A 32 -12.49 23.56 -4.50
N GLU A 33 -11.78 22.75 -3.69
CA GLU A 33 -10.49 22.19 -4.04
C GLU A 33 -10.61 21.01 -5.01
N GLN A 34 -11.65 20.18 -4.87
CA GLN A 34 -11.88 19.03 -5.74
C GLN A 34 -11.99 19.41 -7.23
N ALA A 35 -12.56 20.58 -7.53
CA ALA A 35 -12.77 21.04 -8.90
C ALA A 35 -11.45 21.32 -9.66
N HIS A 36 -10.37 21.54 -8.93
CA HIS A 36 -9.04 21.88 -9.47
C HIS A 36 -8.06 20.70 -9.46
N ILE A 37 -8.42 19.60 -8.80
CA ILE A 37 -7.55 18.42 -8.72
C ILE A 37 -7.70 17.60 -10.00
N THR A 38 -6.59 17.38 -10.65
CA THR A 38 -6.48 16.59 -11.87
C THR A 38 -5.36 15.59 -11.77
N ARG A 39 -5.44 14.49 -12.51
CA ARG A 39 -4.38 13.48 -12.63
C ARG A 39 -3.96 13.35 -14.10
N PRO A 40 -2.76 12.83 -14.39
CA PRO A 40 -2.41 12.43 -15.75
C PRO A 40 -3.46 11.46 -16.31
N GLY A 41 -3.74 11.53 -17.61
CA GLY A 41 -4.55 10.53 -18.30
C GLY A 41 -3.99 9.12 -18.07
N ARG A 42 -4.82 8.09 -18.23
CA ARG A 42 -4.43 6.72 -17.89
C ARG A 42 -3.19 6.24 -18.65
N ALA A 43 -3.08 6.53 -19.96
CA ALA A 43 -1.92 6.19 -20.76
C ALA A 43 -0.67 6.94 -20.30
N ASN A 44 -0.80 8.24 -20.00
CA ASN A 44 0.31 9.05 -19.51
C ASN A 44 0.81 8.59 -18.12
N ALA A 45 -0.11 8.20 -17.24
CA ALA A 45 0.26 7.65 -15.93
C ALA A 45 1.00 6.31 -16.07
N ARG A 46 0.56 5.46 -17.01
CA ARG A 46 1.16 4.17 -17.30
C ARG A 46 2.58 4.33 -17.83
N ILE A 47 2.77 5.09 -18.93
CA ILE A 47 4.10 5.27 -19.53
C ILE A 47 5.10 5.93 -18.59
N LEU A 48 4.65 6.88 -17.75
CA LEU A 48 5.52 7.47 -16.73
C LEU A 48 5.97 6.46 -15.67
N ALA A 49 5.08 5.57 -15.25
CA ALA A 49 5.42 4.50 -14.30
C ALA A 49 6.37 3.46 -14.92
N GLU A 50 6.16 3.09 -16.19
CA GLU A 50 7.02 2.18 -16.93
C GLU A 50 8.43 2.76 -17.13
N LEU A 51 8.53 4.03 -17.49
CA LEU A 51 9.83 4.72 -17.60
C LEU A 51 10.54 4.82 -16.25
N GLU A 52 9.82 5.12 -15.16
CA GLU A 52 10.40 5.20 -13.81
C GLU A 52 10.96 3.84 -13.39
N PHE A 53 10.19 2.77 -13.60
CA PHE A 53 10.64 1.41 -13.35
C PHE A 53 11.86 1.03 -14.21
N ALA A 54 11.80 1.31 -15.50
CA ALA A 54 12.89 0.99 -16.45
C ALA A 54 14.18 1.75 -16.15
N LEU A 55 14.09 2.99 -15.66
CA LEU A 55 15.26 3.76 -15.18
C LEU A 55 15.93 3.08 -14.00
N HIS A 56 15.15 2.68 -12.98
CA HIS A 56 15.69 1.98 -11.82
C HIS A 56 16.27 0.61 -12.20
N LEU A 57 15.60 -0.11 -13.11
CA LEU A 57 16.10 -1.38 -13.61
C LEU A 57 17.43 -1.20 -14.37
N SER A 58 17.53 -0.20 -15.26
CA SER A 58 18.78 0.06 -15.99
C SER A 58 19.92 0.45 -15.05
N GLU A 59 19.63 1.25 -14.02
CA GLU A 59 20.61 1.59 -12.98
C GLU A 59 21.11 0.35 -12.23
N ALA A 60 20.20 -0.54 -11.83
CA ALA A 60 20.53 -1.80 -11.15
C ALA A 60 21.37 -2.74 -12.04
N GLU A 61 21.13 -2.72 -13.36
CA GLU A 61 21.81 -3.52 -14.38
C GLU A 61 22.98 -2.76 -15.05
N ASN A 62 23.54 -1.75 -14.38
CA ASN A 62 24.71 -0.97 -14.84
C ASN A 62 24.55 -0.32 -16.22
N GLY A 63 23.37 0.19 -16.52
CA GLY A 63 23.09 0.93 -17.76
C GLY A 63 22.71 0.05 -18.95
N LYS A 64 22.37 -1.22 -18.72
CA LYS A 64 22.02 -2.20 -19.77
C LYS A 64 20.94 -1.69 -20.73
N TYR A 65 20.00 -0.89 -20.25
CA TYR A 65 18.84 -0.43 -21.00
C TYR A 65 18.87 1.07 -21.34
N ASP A 66 19.98 1.75 -21.08
CA ASP A 66 20.10 3.20 -21.28
C ASP A 66 19.77 3.65 -22.70
N ALA A 67 20.14 2.86 -23.70
CA ALA A 67 19.88 3.21 -25.10
C ALA A 67 18.38 3.24 -25.44
N ALA A 68 17.62 2.22 -25.01
CA ALA A 68 16.17 2.16 -25.23
C ALA A 68 15.44 3.25 -24.41
N LEU A 69 15.89 3.50 -23.19
CA LEU A 69 15.37 4.60 -22.37
C LEU A 69 15.63 5.97 -22.97
N GLU A 70 16.82 6.19 -23.53
CA GLU A 70 17.16 7.45 -24.17
C GLU A 70 16.28 7.70 -25.38
N GLU A 71 16.07 6.68 -26.22
CA GLU A 71 15.24 6.74 -27.42
C GLU A 71 13.76 7.02 -27.03
N ALA A 72 13.20 6.29 -26.06
CA ALA A 72 11.82 6.48 -25.61
C ALA A 72 11.60 7.87 -25.00
N LEU A 73 12.54 8.34 -24.16
CA LEU A 73 12.45 9.65 -23.54
C LEU A 73 12.57 10.79 -24.56
N ASP A 74 13.47 10.67 -25.51
CA ASP A 74 13.65 11.68 -26.58
C ASP A 74 12.42 11.74 -27.48
N TYR A 75 11.88 10.59 -27.85
CA TYR A 75 10.63 10.48 -28.59
C TYR A 75 9.46 11.18 -27.89
N LEU A 76 9.21 10.85 -26.61
CA LEU A 76 8.11 11.43 -25.84
C LEU A 76 8.30 12.93 -25.59
N LEU A 77 9.52 13.39 -25.36
CA LEU A 77 9.84 14.82 -25.22
C LEU A 77 9.61 15.59 -26.51
N GLU A 78 9.96 15.01 -27.67
CA GLU A 78 9.67 15.60 -28.99
C GLU A 78 8.16 15.71 -29.22
N LYS A 79 7.41 14.64 -28.98
CA LYS A 79 5.95 14.62 -29.08
C LYS A 79 5.30 15.67 -28.17
N GLN A 80 5.70 15.72 -26.92
CA GLN A 80 5.22 16.72 -25.99
C GLN A 80 5.52 18.16 -26.43
N GLN A 81 6.69 18.38 -27.03
CA GLN A 81 7.09 19.72 -27.51
C GLN A 81 6.34 20.13 -28.77
N THR A 82 6.08 19.21 -29.69
CA THR A 82 5.46 19.48 -30.98
C THR A 82 3.93 19.51 -30.91
N GLU A 83 3.34 18.62 -30.13
CA GLU A 83 1.89 18.43 -30.05
C GLU A 83 1.28 19.11 -28.81
N GLY A 84 2.11 19.46 -27.81
CA GLY A 84 1.67 20.09 -26.56
C GLY A 84 1.03 19.12 -25.55
N VAL A 85 0.73 17.89 -25.99
CA VAL A 85 0.17 16.81 -25.17
C VAL A 85 0.76 15.47 -25.58
N LEU A 86 0.81 14.51 -24.67
CA LEU A 86 1.08 13.11 -25.00
C LEU A 86 -0.24 12.41 -25.30
N THR A 87 -0.39 11.96 -26.52
CA THR A 87 -1.54 11.14 -26.93
C THR A 87 -1.36 9.70 -26.47
N ASP A 88 -2.47 8.95 -26.40
CA ASP A 88 -2.43 7.52 -26.09
C ASP A 88 -1.56 6.76 -27.10
N GLN A 89 -1.65 7.14 -28.38
CA GLN A 89 -0.81 6.57 -29.44
C GLN A 89 0.68 6.82 -29.21
N ALA A 90 1.07 8.03 -28.79
CA ALA A 90 2.48 8.33 -28.50
C ALA A 90 3.01 7.52 -27.30
N CYS A 91 2.15 7.23 -26.33
CA CYS A 91 2.49 6.35 -25.21
C CYS A 91 2.69 4.90 -25.67
N GLU A 92 1.80 4.39 -26.54
CA GLU A 92 1.89 3.03 -27.09
C GLU A 92 3.16 2.87 -27.97
N GLU A 93 3.48 3.86 -28.81
CA GLU A 93 4.71 3.87 -29.61
C GLU A 93 5.98 3.89 -28.72
N ALA A 94 5.95 4.59 -27.59
CA ALA A 94 7.06 4.57 -26.64
C ALA A 94 7.18 3.22 -25.90
N GLU A 95 6.06 2.54 -25.61
CA GLU A 95 6.06 1.18 -25.07
C GLU A 95 6.71 0.18 -26.04
N GLU A 96 6.50 0.35 -27.36
CA GLU A 96 7.19 -0.47 -28.37
C GLU A 96 8.72 -0.26 -28.36
N ILE A 97 9.19 0.99 -28.11
CA ILE A 97 10.63 1.28 -27.95
C ILE A 97 11.19 0.59 -26.69
N LEU A 98 10.38 0.50 -25.62
CA LEU A 98 10.76 -0.13 -24.36
C LEU A 98 10.65 -1.67 -24.39
N GLU A 99 10.14 -2.27 -25.46
CA GLU A 99 9.94 -3.73 -25.57
C GLU A 99 11.18 -4.56 -25.19
N PRO A 100 12.43 -4.17 -25.53
CA PRO A 100 13.62 -4.91 -25.11
C PRO A 100 13.80 -5.09 -23.60
N ILE A 101 13.09 -4.30 -22.78
CA ILE A 101 13.11 -4.36 -21.33
C ILE A 101 12.06 -5.35 -20.79
N ALA A 102 11.06 -5.67 -21.61
CA ALA A 102 9.86 -6.40 -21.16
C ALA A 102 10.17 -7.81 -20.64
N GLU A 103 11.13 -8.53 -21.20
CA GLU A 103 11.51 -9.88 -20.75
C GLU A 103 12.04 -9.84 -19.31
N GLU A 104 12.97 -8.92 -19.03
CA GLU A 104 13.52 -8.72 -17.68
C GLU A 104 12.44 -8.23 -16.70
N ALA A 105 11.66 -7.22 -17.12
CA ALA A 105 10.58 -6.67 -16.28
C ALA A 105 9.55 -7.74 -15.88
N LYS A 106 9.20 -8.65 -16.81
CA LYS A 106 8.26 -9.75 -16.54
C LYS A 106 8.87 -10.91 -15.75
N SER A 107 10.18 -10.94 -15.55
CA SER A 107 10.83 -11.96 -14.70
C SER A 107 10.62 -11.70 -13.20
N TYR A 108 10.24 -10.49 -12.81
CA TYR A 108 9.97 -10.15 -11.42
C TYR A 108 8.66 -10.78 -10.93
N GLU A 109 8.71 -11.39 -9.77
CA GLU A 109 7.53 -11.87 -9.06
C GLU A 109 6.93 -10.73 -8.22
N LEU A 110 5.66 -10.39 -8.46
CA LEU A 110 4.94 -9.41 -7.67
C LEU A 110 4.10 -10.10 -6.60
N ILE A 111 4.45 -9.88 -5.35
CA ILE A 111 3.68 -10.34 -4.20
C ILE A 111 2.70 -9.25 -3.78
N LEU A 112 1.41 -9.47 -4.00
CA LEU A 112 0.35 -8.55 -3.61
C LEU A 112 -0.23 -8.99 -2.26
N ALA A 113 0.22 -8.33 -1.18
CA ALA A 113 -0.29 -8.57 0.17
C ALA A 113 -1.48 -7.63 0.45
N ALA A 114 -2.69 -8.20 0.50
CA ALA A 114 -3.88 -7.42 0.79
C ALA A 114 -4.01 -7.16 2.31
N HIS A 115 -4.44 -5.94 2.65
CA HIS A 115 -4.72 -5.51 4.02
C HIS A 115 -5.93 -4.57 4.04
N ALA A 116 -6.67 -4.55 5.14
CA ALA A 116 -7.72 -3.56 5.37
C ALA A 116 -7.43 -2.80 6.67
N HIS A 117 -6.92 -1.57 6.56
CA HIS A 117 -6.83 -0.68 7.71
C HIS A 117 -8.23 -0.27 8.15
N ILE A 118 -8.53 -0.43 9.44
CA ILE A 118 -9.83 -0.06 10.04
C ILE A 118 -9.57 0.88 11.19
N ASP A 119 -10.00 2.14 11.02
CA ASP A 119 -10.00 3.11 12.10
C ASP A 119 -10.97 2.71 13.21
N MET A 120 -10.50 2.79 14.46
CA MET A 120 -11.31 2.57 15.62
C MET A 120 -11.94 3.89 16.08
N ASN A 121 -13.22 4.09 15.76
CA ASN A 121 -14.02 5.25 16.19
C ASN A 121 -13.49 6.61 15.70
N TRP A 122 -12.99 6.69 14.47
CA TRP A 122 -12.38 7.93 13.97
C TRP A 122 -13.40 9.07 13.89
N MET A 123 -14.24 9.12 12.83
CA MET A 123 -15.33 10.09 12.67
C MET A 123 -16.71 9.47 12.84
N TRP A 124 -16.78 8.30 13.44
CA TRP A 124 -17.99 7.50 13.64
C TRP A 124 -17.99 6.79 14.99
N SER A 125 -19.14 6.22 15.35
CA SER A 125 -19.34 5.53 16.61
C SER A 125 -18.72 4.13 16.62
N PHE A 126 -18.57 3.56 17.82
CA PHE A 126 -18.13 2.16 17.98
C PHE A 126 -19.06 1.17 17.26
N ASN A 127 -20.37 1.42 17.26
CA ASN A 127 -21.33 0.56 16.56
C ASN A 127 -21.09 0.54 15.04
N GLU A 128 -20.68 1.67 14.47
CA GLU A 128 -20.30 1.73 13.05
C GLU A 128 -19.00 0.99 12.81
N THR A 129 -18.00 1.11 13.69
CA THR A 129 -16.77 0.30 13.64
C THR A 129 -17.09 -1.19 13.64
N VAL A 130 -17.98 -1.66 14.53
CA VAL A 130 -18.42 -3.07 14.52
C VAL A 130 -18.98 -3.46 13.16
N SER A 131 -19.87 -2.65 12.60
CA SER A 131 -20.47 -2.91 11.28
C SER A 131 -19.43 -2.96 10.17
N ILE A 132 -18.47 -2.03 10.18
CA ILE A 132 -17.36 -1.97 9.20
C ILE A 132 -16.48 -3.22 9.30
N VAL A 133 -16.06 -3.60 10.50
CA VAL A 133 -15.25 -4.81 10.74
C VAL A 133 -15.94 -6.05 10.16
N LEU A 134 -17.20 -6.29 10.56
CA LEU A 134 -17.93 -7.47 10.14
C LEU A 134 -18.18 -7.49 8.63
N ALA A 135 -18.54 -6.35 8.02
CA ALA A 135 -18.77 -6.24 6.59
C ALA A 135 -17.47 -6.47 5.80
N THR A 136 -16.37 -5.86 6.24
CA THR A 136 -15.04 -6.03 5.62
C THR A 136 -14.63 -7.50 5.64
N PHE A 137 -14.68 -8.16 6.79
CA PHE A 137 -14.20 -9.54 6.91
C PHE A 137 -15.08 -10.55 6.18
N ARG A 138 -16.39 -10.33 6.14
CA ARG A 138 -17.29 -11.14 5.27
C ARG A 138 -16.94 -10.96 3.79
N SER A 139 -16.65 -9.74 3.35
CA SER A 139 -16.24 -9.47 1.97
C SER A 139 -14.92 -10.15 1.63
N ILE A 140 -13.93 -10.08 2.52
CA ILE A 140 -12.64 -10.75 2.34
C ILE A 140 -12.80 -12.27 2.25
N LEU A 141 -13.59 -12.87 3.15
CA LEU A 141 -13.84 -14.32 3.10
C LEU A 141 -14.55 -14.73 1.81
N ASN A 142 -15.49 -13.92 1.31
CA ASN A 142 -16.15 -14.18 0.04
C ASN A 142 -15.17 -14.10 -1.16
N ILE A 143 -14.20 -13.20 -1.12
CA ILE A 143 -13.11 -13.13 -2.11
C ILE A 143 -12.23 -14.38 -2.00
N MET A 144 -11.84 -14.78 -0.78
CA MET A 144 -11.06 -16.00 -0.55
C MET A 144 -11.77 -17.26 -1.02
N ASP A 145 -13.11 -17.32 -0.92
CA ASP A 145 -13.90 -18.44 -1.40
C ASP A 145 -13.90 -18.52 -2.93
N GLN A 146 -13.80 -17.38 -3.63
CA GLN A 146 -13.79 -17.29 -5.09
C GLN A 146 -12.40 -17.44 -5.69
N TYR A 147 -11.36 -16.97 -4.98
CA TYR A 147 -9.98 -16.91 -5.44
C TYR A 147 -9.07 -17.66 -4.45
N PRO A 148 -8.73 -18.92 -4.72
CA PRO A 148 -7.92 -19.76 -3.83
C PRO A 148 -6.53 -19.19 -3.54
N GLU A 149 -5.96 -18.43 -4.47
CA GLU A 149 -4.65 -17.79 -4.36
C GLU A 149 -4.68 -16.51 -3.52
N PHE A 150 -5.85 -15.95 -3.25
CA PHE A 150 -5.94 -14.67 -2.53
C PHE A 150 -5.54 -14.84 -1.07
N CYS A 151 -4.56 -14.04 -0.63
CA CYS A 151 -4.11 -13.94 0.75
C CYS A 151 -4.44 -12.56 1.32
N PHE A 152 -4.63 -12.51 2.62
CA PHE A 152 -5.01 -11.30 3.34
C PHE A 152 -4.28 -11.20 4.67
N SER A 153 -3.90 -10.01 5.06
CA SER A 153 -3.34 -9.73 6.37
C SER A 153 -4.23 -8.77 7.17
N GLN A 154 -4.28 -8.94 8.47
CA GLN A 154 -5.06 -8.05 9.34
C GLN A 154 -4.30 -7.75 10.62
N SER A 155 -4.13 -6.47 10.89
CA SER A 155 -3.58 -5.93 12.14
C SER A 155 -4.69 -5.62 13.16
N GLN A 156 -4.29 -5.22 14.36
CA GLN A 156 -5.11 -4.82 15.51
C GLN A 156 -5.90 -5.97 16.17
N ALA A 157 -5.56 -6.29 17.41
CA ALA A 157 -6.28 -7.32 18.15
C ALA A 157 -7.76 -6.94 18.44
N SER A 158 -8.05 -5.64 18.51
CA SER A 158 -9.39 -5.11 18.75
C SER A 158 -10.41 -5.53 17.68
N VAL A 159 -10.01 -5.61 16.40
CA VAL A 159 -10.94 -6.07 15.35
C VAL A 159 -11.27 -7.55 15.49
N TYR A 160 -10.30 -8.37 15.91
CA TYR A 160 -10.53 -9.78 16.24
C TYR A 160 -11.45 -9.95 17.46
N LYS A 161 -11.32 -9.05 18.43
CA LYS A 161 -12.21 -9.04 19.62
C LYS A 161 -13.65 -8.69 19.24
N ILE A 162 -13.84 -7.75 18.31
CA ILE A 162 -15.15 -7.43 17.75
C ILE A 162 -15.77 -8.67 17.08
N VAL A 163 -15.01 -9.38 16.26
CA VAL A 163 -15.52 -10.61 15.61
C VAL A 163 -15.92 -11.66 16.64
N GLU A 164 -15.08 -11.91 17.65
CA GLU A 164 -15.37 -12.86 18.73
C GLU A 164 -16.70 -12.54 19.44
N GLU A 165 -16.95 -11.27 19.71
CA GLU A 165 -18.12 -10.82 20.47
C GLU A 165 -19.41 -10.75 19.66
N TYR A 166 -19.31 -10.34 18.38
CA TYR A 166 -20.48 -10.00 17.57
C TYR A 166 -20.83 -11.03 16.49
N ASP A 167 -19.86 -11.86 16.06
CA ASP A 167 -20.08 -12.89 15.04
C ASP A 167 -19.15 -14.10 15.25
N PRO A 168 -19.46 -15.00 16.21
CA PRO A 168 -18.66 -16.19 16.43
C PRO A 168 -18.58 -17.15 15.24
N GLU A 169 -19.57 -17.16 14.35
CA GLU A 169 -19.51 -17.98 13.12
C GLU A 169 -18.47 -17.43 12.14
N LEU A 170 -18.39 -16.12 12.00
CA LEU A 170 -17.36 -15.45 11.22
C LEU A 170 -15.97 -15.73 11.80
N MET A 171 -15.83 -15.77 13.12
CA MET A 171 -14.59 -16.12 13.80
C MET A 171 -14.07 -17.50 13.37
N GLU A 172 -14.91 -18.51 13.34
CA GLU A 172 -14.50 -19.86 12.94
C GLU A 172 -14.09 -19.93 11.46
N ARG A 173 -14.76 -19.20 10.59
CA ARG A 173 -14.35 -19.07 9.18
C ARG A 173 -12.97 -18.42 9.03
N ILE A 174 -12.69 -17.36 9.79
CA ILE A 174 -11.38 -16.69 9.78
C ILE A 174 -10.30 -17.63 10.32
N LYS A 175 -10.56 -18.35 11.43
CA LYS A 175 -9.61 -19.34 11.96
C LYS A 175 -9.24 -20.42 10.94
N ALA A 176 -10.20 -20.86 10.14
CA ALA A 176 -9.93 -21.80 9.06
C ALA A 176 -8.94 -21.19 8.04
N ARG A 177 -9.11 -19.93 7.63
CA ARG A 177 -8.18 -19.24 6.72
C ARG A 177 -6.80 -18.98 7.33
N ILE A 178 -6.74 -18.74 8.66
CA ILE A 178 -5.46 -18.65 9.40
C ILE A 178 -4.75 -20.02 9.34
N ALA A 179 -5.46 -21.10 9.59
CA ALA A 179 -4.91 -22.46 9.55
C ALA A 179 -4.44 -22.87 8.14
N GLU A 180 -5.07 -22.38 7.09
CA GLU A 180 -4.66 -22.56 5.68
C GLU A 180 -3.42 -21.72 5.33
N GLY A 181 -2.98 -20.77 6.16
CA GLY A 181 -1.90 -19.82 5.86
C GLY A 181 -2.30 -18.70 4.89
N ARG A 182 -3.60 -18.52 4.65
CA ARG A 182 -4.13 -17.50 3.73
C ARG A 182 -4.59 -16.23 4.42
N TRP A 183 -4.78 -16.26 5.72
CA TRP A 183 -5.05 -15.10 6.56
C TRP A 183 -3.94 -14.94 7.56
N GLU A 184 -3.11 -13.93 7.38
CA GLU A 184 -2.01 -13.59 8.28
C GLU A 184 -2.49 -12.61 9.36
N VAL A 185 -2.17 -12.92 10.60
CA VAL A 185 -2.42 -12.03 11.72
C VAL A 185 -1.17 -11.21 11.98
N THR A 186 -1.16 -9.96 11.51
CA THR A 186 -0.04 -9.03 11.68
C THR A 186 -0.19 -8.13 12.91
N ALA A 187 -1.10 -8.49 13.83
CA ALA A 187 -1.41 -7.69 15.00
C ALA A 187 -0.32 -7.82 16.07
N SER A 188 0.49 -6.78 16.25
CA SER A 188 1.41 -6.60 17.37
C SER A 188 0.83 -5.70 18.46
N ALA A 189 -0.20 -4.91 18.14
CA ALA A 189 -0.85 -3.98 19.04
C ALA A 189 -2.36 -4.26 19.18
N TRP A 190 -2.93 -3.88 20.32
CA TRP A 190 -4.37 -4.00 20.55
C TRP A 190 -5.18 -3.14 19.57
N VAL A 191 -4.73 -1.91 19.39
CA VAL A 191 -5.20 -0.96 18.37
C VAL A 191 -3.99 -0.25 17.80
N GLU A 192 -4.02 0.12 16.54
CA GLU A 192 -2.99 1.00 15.98
C GLU A 192 -2.98 2.32 16.75
N THR A 193 -1.85 2.65 17.35
CA THR A 193 -1.73 3.75 18.28
C THR A 193 -0.70 4.77 17.83
N ASP A 194 -0.87 6.02 18.27
CA ASP A 194 0.20 7.00 18.22
C ASP A 194 1.45 6.45 18.93
N LYS A 195 2.61 6.59 18.32
CA LYS A 195 3.87 6.06 18.86
C LYS A 195 4.79 7.14 19.44
N ASN A 196 4.32 8.39 19.52
CA ASN A 196 5.04 9.48 20.15
C ASN A 196 4.49 9.84 21.54
N MET A 197 3.17 9.71 21.75
CA MET A 197 2.49 10.15 22.96
C MET A 197 2.46 9.11 24.09
N PRO A 198 2.23 7.81 23.83
CA PRO A 198 2.22 6.81 24.88
C PRO A 198 3.60 6.58 25.48
N SER A 199 3.65 6.16 26.76
CA SER A 199 4.89 5.71 27.36
C SER A 199 5.39 4.39 26.76
N GLY A 200 6.68 4.09 26.88
CA GLY A 200 7.24 2.80 26.47
C GLY A 200 6.56 1.61 27.18
N GLU A 201 6.20 1.77 28.45
CA GLU A 201 5.43 0.79 29.21
C GLU A 201 4.06 0.51 28.57
N SER A 202 3.35 1.55 28.11
CA SER A 202 2.06 1.39 27.44
C SER A 202 2.22 0.65 26.11
N LEU A 203 3.24 0.98 25.31
CA LEU A 203 3.52 0.30 24.05
C LEU A 203 3.88 -1.18 24.25
N LEU A 204 4.70 -1.50 25.25
CA LEU A 204 5.01 -2.88 25.60
C LEU A 204 3.77 -3.67 26.04
N ARG A 205 2.87 -3.05 26.79
CA ARG A 205 1.61 -3.69 27.20
C ARG A 205 0.67 -3.93 26.03
N HIS A 206 0.64 -3.06 25.04
CA HIS A 206 -0.07 -3.33 23.78
C HIS A 206 0.40 -4.66 23.15
N ILE A 207 1.71 -4.85 23.03
CA ILE A 207 2.30 -6.08 22.50
C ILE A 207 1.93 -7.27 23.39
N GLN A 208 2.11 -7.15 24.70
CA GLN A 208 1.87 -8.24 25.65
C GLN A 208 0.40 -8.70 25.65
N TYR A 209 -0.56 -7.77 25.78
CA TYR A 209 -1.97 -8.12 25.82
C TYR A 209 -2.48 -8.66 24.49
N THR A 210 -1.98 -8.13 23.38
CA THR A 210 -2.29 -8.63 22.06
C THR A 210 -1.85 -10.07 21.90
N ARG A 211 -0.61 -10.40 22.26
CA ARG A 211 -0.07 -11.76 22.21
C ARG A 211 -0.85 -12.72 23.10
N GLU A 212 -1.12 -12.29 24.33
CA GLU A 212 -1.87 -13.12 25.27
C GLU A 212 -3.27 -13.45 24.74
N TYR A 213 -3.99 -12.46 24.25
CA TYR A 213 -5.33 -12.62 23.69
C TYR A 213 -5.34 -13.49 22.43
N LEU A 214 -4.56 -13.12 21.45
CA LEU A 214 -4.54 -13.81 20.15
C LEU A 214 -4.01 -15.25 20.27
N SER A 215 -3.04 -15.50 21.14
CA SER A 215 -2.57 -16.86 21.38
C SER A 215 -3.63 -17.74 22.04
N LYS A 216 -4.34 -17.22 23.04
CA LYS A 216 -5.34 -17.99 23.77
C LYS A 216 -6.62 -18.21 22.98
N VAL A 217 -7.10 -17.19 22.28
CA VAL A 217 -8.44 -17.21 21.66
C VAL A 217 -8.38 -17.61 20.18
N TRP A 218 -7.34 -17.16 19.46
CA TRP A 218 -7.21 -17.34 18.02
C TRP A 218 -6.16 -18.39 17.62
N GLY A 219 -5.34 -18.85 18.56
CA GLY A 219 -4.30 -19.85 18.32
C GLY A 219 -3.08 -19.31 17.56
N VAL A 220 -2.95 -17.98 17.46
CA VAL A 220 -1.83 -17.32 16.77
C VAL A 220 -0.55 -17.53 17.58
N LYS A 221 0.56 -17.81 16.89
CA LYS A 221 1.87 -18.06 17.52
C LYS A 221 2.95 -17.08 17.11
N ASP A 222 2.83 -16.50 15.92
CA ASP A 222 3.82 -15.61 15.35
C ASP A 222 3.38 -14.15 15.53
N PHE A 223 4.27 -13.33 16.10
CA PHE A 223 4.05 -11.92 16.41
C PHE A 223 5.31 -11.11 16.09
N ASP A 224 5.89 -11.39 14.93
CA ASP A 224 7.20 -10.86 14.56
C ASP A 224 7.15 -9.47 13.93
N LEU A 225 5.97 -9.00 13.53
CA LEU A 225 5.79 -7.76 12.79
C LEU A 225 4.98 -6.74 13.58
N ASP A 226 5.53 -5.56 13.79
CA ASP A 226 4.75 -4.36 14.14
C ASP A 226 4.28 -3.69 12.86
N PHE A 227 2.98 -3.78 12.61
CA PHE A 227 2.34 -3.26 11.40
C PHE A 227 1.55 -2.00 11.72
N SER A 228 2.11 -0.85 11.30
CA SER A 228 1.60 0.50 11.60
C SER A 228 1.37 1.30 10.30
N PRO A 229 0.35 0.93 9.48
CA PRO A 229 0.16 1.49 8.14
C PRO A 229 -0.32 2.95 8.15
N ASP A 230 -0.96 3.44 9.22
CA ASP A 230 -1.50 4.79 9.26
C ASP A 230 -1.08 5.62 10.49
N THR A 231 -0.19 5.13 11.32
CA THR A 231 0.34 5.85 12.48
C THR A 231 1.09 7.12 12.07
N PHE A 232 0.71 8.27 12.66
CA PHE A 232 1.27 9.59 12.35
C PHE A 232 2.50 9.89 13.20
N GLY A 233 3.66 9.43 12.75
CA GLY A 233 4.93 9.63 13.42
C GLY A 233 5.29 8.55 14.44
N HIS A 234 6.58 8.38 14.64
CA HIS A 234 7.17 7.30 15.41
C HIS A 234 8.29 7.83 16.28
N SER A 235 8.26 7.51 17.58
CA SER A 235 9.37 7.79 18.48
C SER A 235 10.63 7.01 18.08
N ALA A 236 11.79 7.61 18.23
CA ALA A 236 13.07 6.94 17.99
C ALA A 236 13.27 5.69 18.85
N ASN A 237 12.52 5.53 19.93
CA ASN A 237 12.60 4.37 20.84
C ASN A 237 11.72 3.19 20.41
N VAL A 238 10.88 3.33 19.38
CA VAL A 238 10.00 2.24 18.92
C VAL A 238 10.77 0.96 18.60
N PRO A 239 11.90 0.99 17.86
CA PRO A 239 12.66 -0.22 17.57
C PRO A 239 13.15 -0.97 18.83
N GLU A 240 13.54 -0.23 19.88
CA GLU A 240 13.96 -0.82 21.14
C GLU A 240 12.79 -1.45 21.89
N ILE A 241 11.62 -0.77 21.90
CA ILE A 241 10.38 -1.27 22.50
C ILE A 241 9.92 -2.55 21.79
N ASP A 242 9.95 -2.56 20.46
CA ASP A 242 9.60 -3.70 19.64
C ASP A 242 10.52 -4.88 19.91
N GLN A 243 11.82 -4.63 19.98
CA GLN A 243 12.79 -5.66 20.32
C GLN A 243 12.53 -6.27 21.71
N PHE A 244 12.27 -5.47 22.73
CA PHE A 244 11.87 -5.94 24.06
C PHE A 244 10.56 -6.74 24.02
N GLY A 245 9.61 -6.31 23.18
CA GLY A 245 8.39 -7.02 22.90
C GLY A 245 8.59 -8.29 22.09
N GLY A 246 9.78 -8.58 21.56
CA GLY A 246 10.08 -9.74 20.72
C GLY A 246 9.58 -9.60 19.28
N VAL A 247 9.31 -8.39 18.84
CA VAL A 247 9.01 -8.03 17.44
C VAL A 247 10.32 -7.91 16.67
N LYS A 248 10.34 -8.38 15.43
CA LYS A 248 11.57 -8.41 14.59
C LYS A 248 11.51 -7.44 13.42
N TYR A 249 10.30 -7.18 12.92
CA TYR A 249 10.06 -6.38 11.73
C TYR A 249 9.13 -5.23 12.06
N PHE A 250 9.38 -4.09 11.44
CA PHE A 250 8.57 -2.91 11.60
C PHE A 250 8.14 -2.39 10.23
N TYR A 251 6.83 -2.29 10.00
CA TYR A 251 6.25 -1.68 8.81
C TYR A 251 5.54 -0.38 9.19
N HIS A 252 5.82 0.67 8.43
CA HIS A 252 5.11 1.94 8.53
C HIS A 252 4.97 2.60 7.15
N CYS A 253 3.93 3.40 6.97
CA CYS A 253 3.69 4.16 5.75
C CYS A 253 4.10 5.63 5.89
N ARG A 254 3.92 6.20 7.08
CA ARG A 254 4.18 7.62 7.34
C ARG A 254 5.51 7.81 8.07
N GLY A 255 6.15 8.96 7.88
CA GLY A 255 7.41 9.29 8.56
C GLY A 255 8.64 9.28 7.66
N ASN A 256 8.46 9.31 6.35
CA ASN A 256 9.56 9.53 5.43
C ASN A 256 10.20 10.90 5.72
N ALA A 257 11.50 10.93 5.95
CA ALA A 257 12.26 12.16 5.98
C ALA A 257 12.08 12.88 4.64
N ARG A 258 11.66 14.14 4.73
CA ARG A 258 11.64 15.04 3.57
C ARG A 258 13.03 15.58 3.32
#